data_73b17a33b2afae937275b1d4b1f50553
#
_entry.id   73b17a33b2afae937275b1d4b1f50553
#
_cell.length_a   1.000
_cell.length_b   1.000
_cell.length_c   1.000
_cell.angle_alpha   90.00
_cell.angle_beta   90.00
_cell.angle_gamma   90.00
#
_symmetry.space_group_name_H-M   'P 1'
#
loop_
_entity.id
_entity.type
_entity.pdbx_description
1 polymer ?
#
loop_
_entity_poly.entity_id
_entity_poly.type
_entity_poly.pdbx_seq_one_letter_code
_entity_poly.pdbx_strand_id
1 'polypeptide(L)' 'MNNEYEKLKELLNKYSYEYYVLDEPSVTDYEYDMLLRKLIKM' A
#
# COMPACT_ATOMS: atom_id res chain seq x y z
N MET A 1 -10.30 -16.16 7.25
CA MET A 1 -9.00 -15.54 7.10
C MET A 1 -8.88 -14.84 5.77
N ASN A 2 -8.44 -13.63 5.80
CA ASN A 2 -8.43 -12.81 4.62
C ASN A 2 -7.01 -12.58 4.10
N ASN A 3 -6.57 -13.45 3.20
CA ASN A 3 -5.23 -13.34 2.62
C ASN A 3 -5.06 -12.09 1.79
N GLU A 4 -6.13 -11.61 1.18
CA GLU A 4 -6.09 -10.37 0.42
C GLU A 4 -5.79 -9.18 1.31
N TYR A 5 -6.42 -9.14 2.46
CA TYR A 5 -6.18 -8.08 3.43
C TYR A 5 -4.73 -8.06 3.88
N GLU A 6 -4.20 -9.24 4.19
CA GLU A 6 -2.81 -9.36 4.61
C GLU A 6 -1.85 -8.89 3.53
N LYS A 7 -2.11 -9.29 2.30
CA LYS A 7 -1.27 -8.90 1.16
C LYS A 7 -1.32 -7.39 0.93
N LEU A 8 -2.51 -6.81 1.05
CA LEU A 8 -2.65 -5.37 0.90
C LEU A 8 -1.89 -4.61 1.98
N LYS A 9 -1.98 -5.09 3.20
CA LYS A 9 -1.25 -4.49 4.31
C LYS A 9 0.26 -4.51 4.03
N GLU A 10 0.76 -5.63 3.58
CA GLU A 10 2.18 -5.77 3.29
C GLU A 10 2.60 -4.85 2.16
N LEU A 11 1.78 -4.77 1.11
CA LEU A 11 2.07 -3.88 -0.01
C LEU A 11 2.10 -2.43 0.42
N LEU A 12 1.12 -2.03 1.21
CA LEU A 12 1.06 -0.65 1.69
C LEU A 12 2.23 -0.31 2.59
N ASN A 13 2.64 -1.25 3.43
CA ASN A 13 3.82 -1.05 4.26
C ASN A 13 5.07 -0.89 3.42
N LYS A 14 5.20 -1.71 2.39
CA LYS A 14 6.34 -1.64 1.48
C LYS A 14 6.38 -0.30 0.76
N TYR A 15 5.23 0.14 0.23
CA TYR A 15 5.17 1.41 -0.48
C TYR A 15 5.39 2.60 0.44
N SER A 16 4.89 2.51 1.66
CA SER A 16 5.14 3.52 2.67
C SER A 16 6.64 3.64 2.95
N TYR A 17 7.29 2.53 3.08
CA TYR A 17 8.72 2.49 3.33
C TYR A 17 9.48 3.15 2.18
N GLU A 18 9.12 2.79 0.95
CA GLU A 18 9.75 3.37 -0.24
C GLU A 18 9.53 4.88 -0.29
N TYR A 19 8.37 5.30 0.10
CA TYR A 19 8.00 6.71 0.03
C TYR A 19 8.74 7.54 1.08
N TYR A 20 8.77 7.06 2.31
CA TYR A 20 9.30 7.85 3.42
C TYR A 20 10.77 7.60 3.72
N VAL A 21 11.25 6.42 3.44
CA VAL A 21 12.65 6.07 3.75
C VAL A 21 13.53 6.17 2.52
N LEU A 22 13.13 5.52 1.42
CA LEU A 22 13.92 5.47 0.21
C LEU A 22 13.72 6.69 -0.68
N ASP A 23 12.61 7.38 -0.49
CA ASP A 23 12.23 8.52 -1.32
C ASP A 23 12.15 8.15 -2.81
N GLU A 24 11.84 6.90 -3.08
CA GLU A 24 11.70 6.38 -4.43
C GLU A 24 10.50 5.46 -4.52
N PRO A 25 9.28 6.03 -4.55
CA PRO A 25 8.07 5.20 -4.60
C PRO A 25 7.96 4.50 -5.96
N SER A 26 7.63 3.22 -5.92
CA SER A 26 7.40 2.45 -7.13
C SER A 26 5.98 2.61 -7.66
N VAL A 27 5.12 3.29 -6.92
CA VAL A 27 3.74 3.56 -7.33
C VAL A 27 3.47 5.05 -7.19
N THR A 28 2.47 5.52 -7.94
CA THR A 28 2.06 6.91 -7.86
C THR A 28 1.20 7.13 -6.63
N ASP A 29 1.04 8.39 -6.24
CA ASP A 29 0.16 8.74 -5.13
C ASP A 29 -1.25 8.25 -5.38
N TYR A 30 -1.69 8.31 -6.61
CA TYR A 30 -3.02 7.85 -7.00
C TYR A 30 -3.16 6.35 -6.75
N GLU A 31 -2.17 5.58 -7.16
CA GLU A 31 -2.20 4.15 -6.98
C GLU A 31 -2.15 3.77 -5.50
N TYR A 32 -1.33 4.45 -4.74
CA TYR A 32 -1.24 4.22 -3.31
C TYR A 32 -2.59 4.50 -2.64
N ASP A 33 -3.20 5.60 -3.00
CA ASP A 33 -4.50 5.98 -2.44
C ASP A 33 -5.57 4.94 -2.78
N MET A 34 -5.53 4.43 -4.01
CA MET A 34 -6.48 3.40 -4.43
C MET A 34 -6.35 2.13 -3.60
N LEU A 35 -5.12 1.73 -3.34
CA LEU A 35 -4.86 0.55 -2.53
C LEU A 35 -5.31 0.77 -1.10
N LEU A 36 -5.09 1.95 -0.58
CA LEU A 36 -5.50 2.30 0.76
C LEU A 36 -7.01 2.23 0.91
N ARG A 37 -7.72 2.77 -0.07
CA ARG A 37 -9.19 2.72 -0.07
C ARG A 37 -9.71 1.29 -0.16
N LYS A 38 -9.04 0.48 -0.94
CA LYS A 38 -9.40 -0.92 -1.06
C LYS A 38 -9.27 -1.64 0.27
N LEU A 39 -8.22 -1.33 1.00
CA LEU A 39 -8.00 -1.89 2.32
C LEU A 39 -9.09 -1.48 3.29
N ILE A 40 -9.47 -0.22 3.26
CA ILE A 40 -10.50 0.30 4.14
C ILE A 40 -11.84 -0.37 3.88
N LYS A 41 -12.12 -0.69 2.62
CA LYS A 41 -13.37 -1.35 2.26
C LYS A 41 -13.44 -2.80 2.72
N MET A 42 -12.34 -3.38 3.03
CA MET A 42 -12.32 -4.73 3.55
C MET A 42 -12.60 -4.74 5.04
#